data_abdf09db70cdfdcb7f045e0d604bfde1
#
_entry.id   abdf09db70cdfdcb7f045e0d604bfde1
#
_cell.length_a   1.000
_cell.length_b   1.000
_cell.length_c   1.000
_cell.angle_alpha   90.00
_cell.angle_beta   90.00
_cell.angle_gamma   90.00
#
_symmetry.space_group_name_H-M   'P 1'
#
loop_
_entity.id
_entity.type
_entity.pdbx_description
1 polymer ?
#
loop_
_entity_poly.entity_id
_entity_poly.type
_entity_poly.pdbx_seq_one_letter_code
_entity_poly.pdbx_strand_id
1 'polypeptide(L)'
;MLDVNAFDKLRIGLATADDIRNWSHGEVKKPETINYRTLKPEKDGLFGEQIFGPTRDWECACGKYKRVRFKGIICERCGVEVTKSRVRRERMGHIELAAPVTHIWFFKGVPSRLGYLLDIAPKDLEKVIYFAAYMVTSVDEEQRHNDLPDLQDEFDTEIGNMAKRRDNEIENRARKVEEDLAQLEAEGEGRGPARTKLRNGAERDMAAIRQRYDDQIQRLNAVFDRFKSLKP
;
A
#
# COMPACT_ATOMS: atom_id res chain seq x y z
N MET A 1 19.72 30.40 -31.83
CA MET A 1 19.53 29.17 -31.05
C MET A 1 20.83 28.94 -30.30
N LEU A 2 20.81 28.95 -28.98
CA LEU A 2 21.98 28.53 -28.23
C LEU A 2 22.22 27.05 -28.53
N ASP A 3 23.44 26.73 -28.92
CA ASP A 3 23.81 25.33 -29.12
C ASP A 3 23.76 24.59 -27.80
N VAL A 4 22.89 23.61 -27.69
CA VAL A 4 22.66 22.83 -26.47
C VAL A 4 23.93 22.11 -25.99
N ASN A 5 24.92 21.97 -26.87
CA ASN A 5 26.22 21.35 -26.60
C ASN A 5 27.31 22.35 -26.20
N ALA A 6 27.07 23.65 -26.27
CA ALA A 6 28.05 24.70 -25.94
C ALA A 6 27.83 25.13 -24.47
N PHE A 7 28.41 24.39 -23.52
CA PHE A 7 28.41 24.73 -22.11
C PHE A 7 29.75 24.38 -21.44
N ASP A 8 30.22 25.25 -20.55
CA ASP A 8 31.46 25.05 -19.77
C ASP A 8 31.26 24.25 -18.50
N LYS A 9 30.07 24.28 -17.93
CA LYS A 9 29.76 23.63 -16.63
C LYS A 9 28.36 23.02 -16.64
N LEU A 10 28.26 21.86 -16.01
CA LEU A 10 26.99 21.18 -15.76
C LEU A 10 26.70 21.21 -14.26
N ARG A 11 25.52 21.68 -13.88
CA ARG A 11 25.03 21.63 -12.51
C ARG A 11 23.92 20.59 -12.41
N ILE A 12 24.14 19.57 -11.56
CA ILE A 12 23.14 18.57 -11.23
C ILE A 12 22.51 18.93 -9.88
N GLY A 13 21.20 18.99 -9.83
CA GLY A 13 20.45 19.31 -8.63
C GLY A 13 19.04 18.75 -8.69
N LEU A 14 18.29 18.91 -7.60
CA LEU A 14 16.86 18.59 -7.55
C LEU A 14 16.07 19.77 -8.10
N ALA A 15 15.09 19.48 -8.96
CA ALA A 15 14.12 20.47 -9.41
C ALA A 15 13.09 20.71 -8.29
N THR A 16 12.69 21.97 -8.16
CA THR A 16 11.56 22.33 -7.30
C THR A 16 10.23 22.04 -8.01
N ALA A 17 9.12 22.03 -7.28
CA ALA A 17 7.79 21.90 -7.88
C ALA A 17 7.51 23.01 -8.91
N ASP A 18 7.96 24.23 -8.63
CA ASP A 18 7.78 25.38 -9.53
C ASP A 18 8.62 25.26 -10.78
N ASP A 19 9.84 24.74 -10.70
CA ASP A 19 10.66 24.45 -11.89
C ASP A 19 9.94 23.44 -12.79
N ILE A 20 9.39 22.36 -12.21
CA ILE A 20 8.66 21.33 -12.98
C ILE A 20 7.41 21.92 -13.64
N ARG A 21 6.64 22.77 -12.94
CA ARG A 21 5.48 23.45 -13.52
C ARG A 21 5.89 24.38 -14.65
N ASN A 22 6.98 25.11 -14.49
CA ASN A 22 7.50 26.03 -15.53
C ASN A 22 7.97 25.28 -16.78
N TRP A 23 8.53 24.09 -16.65
CA TRP A 23 8.96 23.28 -17.80
C TRP A 23 7.80 22.51 -18.44
N SER A 24 6.70 22.33 -17.72
CA SER A 24 5.56 21.54 -18.17
C SER A 24 4.71 22.27 -19.20
N HIS A 25 4.21 21.53 -20.17
CA HIS A 25 3.22 22.00 -21.16
C HIS A 25 1.78 21.73 -20.73
N GLY A 26 1.57 21.13 -19.55
CA GLY A 26 0.24 20.88 -18.99
C GLY A 26 0.22 19.74 -18.00
N GLU A 27 -0.88 19.66 -17.26
CA GLU A 27 -1.14 18.63 -16.25
C GLU A 27 -1.73 17.37 -16.89
N VAL A 28 -1.18 16.22 -16.55
CA VAL A 28 -1.74 14.90 -16.90
C VAL A 28 -2.75 14.51 -15.82
N LYS A 29 -4.05 14.47 -16.18
CA LYS A 29 -5.16 14.23 -15.24
C LYS A 29 -5.63 12.79 -15.19
N LYS A 30 -5.31 12.00 -16.23
CA LYS A 30 -5.79 10.62 -16.39
C LYS A 30 -4.63 9.64 -16.53
N PRO A 31 -4.75 8.44 -15.95
CA PRO A 31 -3.71 7.40 -16.06
C PRO A 31 -3.70 6.69 -17.42
N GLU A 32 -4.73 6.89 -18.25
CA GLU A 32 -4.85 6.23 -19.54
C GLU A 32 -3.74 6.70 -20.49
N THR A 33 -3.27 5.77 -21.32
CA THR A 33 -2.23 6.02 -22.30
C THR A 33 -2.81 6.15 -23.71
N ILE A 34 -3.28 5.05 -24.27
CA ILE A 34 -3.88 4.96 -25.60
C ILE A 34 -5.24 4.25 -25.52
N ASN A 35 -6.12 4.63 -26.42
CA ASN A 35 -7.38 3.91 -26.59
C ASN A 35 -7.13 2.58 -27.32
N TYR A 36 -7.48 1.45 -26.71
CA TYR A 36 -7.22 0.11 -27.27
C TYR A 36 -7.94 -0.15 -28.60
N ARG A 37 -9.06 0.56 -28.87
CA ARG A 37 -9.86 0.41 -30.09
C ARG A 37 -9.34 1.27 -31.24
N THR A 38 -8.98 2.52 -30.96
CA THR A 38 -8.57 3.51 -31.97
C THR A 38 -7.08 3.63 -32.10
N LEU A 39 -6.30 3.07 -31.16
CA LEU A 39 -4.84 3.19 -31.04
C LEU A 39 -4.35 4.65 -30.98
N LYS A 40 -5.23 5.58 -30.63
CA LYS A 40 -4.89 7.01 -30.48
C LYS A 40 -4.66 7.33 -29.00
N PRO A 41 -3.78 8.31 -28.70
CA PRO A 41 -3.59 8.79 -27.33
C PRO A 41 -4.90 9.31 -26.73
N GLU A 42 -5.16 8.93 -25.49
CA GLU A 42 -6.31 9.45 -24.76
C GLU A 42 -6.10 10.92 -24.38
N LYS A 43 -7.21 11.67 -24.40
CA LYS A 43 -7.19 13.07 -24.01
C LYS A 43 -6.90 13.19 -22.52
N ASP A 44 -6.02 14.14 -22.15
CA ASP A 44 -5.56 14.41 -20.79
C ASP A 44 -4.83 13.22 -20.12
N GLY A 45 -4.47 12.20 -20.90
CA GLY A 45 -3.72 11.03 -20.46
C GLY A 45 -2.21 11.20 -20.59
N LEU A 46 -1.47 10.14 -20.22
CA LEU A 46 0.00 10.12 -20.20
C LEU A 46 0.65 10.33 -21.59
N PHE A 47 -0.08 10.13 -22.67
CA PHE A 47 0.37 10.40 -24.06
C PHE A 47 -0.46 11.47 -24.75
N GLY A 48 -1.20 12.29 -24.01
CA GLY A 48 -2.10 13.31 -24.55
C GLY A 48 -1.44 14.25 -25.54
N GLU A 49 -2.05 14.41 -26.72
CA GLU A 49 -1.49 15.24 -27.78
C GLU A 49 -1.54 16.74 -27.47
N GLN A 50 -2.45 17.17 -26.58
CA GLN A 50 -2.52 18.57 -26.14
C GLN A 50 -1.28 18.99 -25.32
N ILE A 51 -0.75 18.08 -24.51
CA ILE A 51 0.40 18.33 -23.64
C ILE A 51 1.70 18.10 -24.43
N PHE A 52 1.83 16.91 -25.00
CA PHE A 52 3.09 16.45 -25.58
C PHE A 52 3.26 16.77 -27.07
N GLY A 53 2.19 17.13 -27.75
CA GLY A 53 2.22 17.43 -29.17
C GLY A 53 1.60 16.32 -30.05
N PRO A 54 1.48 16.55 -31.35
CA PRO A 54 0.81 15.67 -32.26
C PRO A 54 1.59 14.37 -32.51
N THR A 55 0.89 13.29 -32.82
CA THR A 55 1.48 11.99 -33.18
C THR A 55 2.02 11.97 -34.63
N ARG A 56 1.49 12.82 -35.48
CA ARG A 56 1.93 12.97 -36.89
C ARG A 56 2.39 14.38 -37.15
N ASP A 57 3.40 14.53 -38.02
CA ASP A 57 3.93 15.84 -38.40
C ASP A 57 2.85 16.70 -39.03
N TRP A 58 2.71 17.92 -38.51
CA TRP A 58 1.83 18.96 -39.05
C TRP A 58 0.35 18.60 -39.12
N GLU A 59 -0.09 17.67 -38.26
CA GLU A 59 -1.49 17.24 -38.18
C GLU A 59 -2.00 17.35 -36.72
N CYS A 60 -3.17 17.99 -36.54
CA CYS A 60 -3.83 17.97 -35.22
C CYS A 60 -4.62 16.66 -34.98
N ALA A 61 -4.93 16.33 -33.75
CA ALA A 61 -5.60 15.08 -33.37
C ALA A 61 -6.97 14.86 -34.06
N CYS A 62 -7.74 15.93 -34.27
CA CYS A 62 -9.05 15.87 -34.94
C CYS A 62 -8.97 15.90 -36.48
N GLY A 63 -7.79 16.12 -37.03
CA GLY A 63 -7.60 16.16 -38.48
C GLY A 63 -8.07 17.44 -39.21
N LYS A 64 -8.49 18.48 -38.46
CA LYS A 64 -8.91 19.76 -39.05
C LYS A 64 -7.75 20.46 -39.76
N TYR A 65 -6.58 20.47 -39.14
CA TYR A 65 -5.36 21.04 -39.70
C TYR A 65 -4.37 19.91 -40.02
N LYS A 66 -3.91 19.84 -41.30
CA LYS A 66 -3.06 18.73 -41.80
C LYS A 66 -1.84 19.17 -42.60
N ARG A 67 -1.53 20.46 -42.65
CA ARG A 67 -0.47 20.96 -43.53
C ARG A 67 0.47 21.90 -42.81
N VAL A 68 1.72 21.99 -43.30
CA VAL A 68 2.79 22.84 -42.77
C VAL A 68 2.39 24.32 -42.71
N ARG A 69 1.52 24.80 -43.61
CA ARG A 69 1.02 26.18 -43.62
C ARG A 69 0.33 26.60 -42.30
N PHE A 70 -0.12 25.63 -41.54
CA PHE A 70 -0.79 25.85 -40.23
C PHE A 70 0.15 25.70 -39.04
N LYS A 71 1.47 25.71 -39.28
CA LYS A 71 2.51 25.59 -38.24
C LYS A 71 2.27 26.56 -37.09
N GLY A 72 2.30 26.04 -35.85
CA GLY A 72 2.18 26.83 -34.62
C GLY A 72 0.75 27.20 -34.24
N ILE A 73 -0.26 26.84 -35.05
CA ILE A 73 -1.67 27.07 -34.70
C ILE A 73 -2.11 26.01 -33.71
N ILE A 74 -2.74 26.46 -32.62
CA ILE A 74 -3.43 25.55 -31.67
C ILE A 74 -4.84 25.33 -32.19
N CYS A 75 -5.19 24.08 -32.45
CA CYS A 75 -6.49 23.74 -32.98
C CYS A 75 -7.59 24.02 -31.94
N GLU A 76 -8.52 24.89 -32.28
CA GLU A 76 -9.64 25.30 -31.40
C GLU A 76 -10.57 24.12 -31.05
N ARG A 77 -10.62 23.05 -31.85
CA ARG A 77 -11.45 21.88 -31.65
C ARG A 77 -10.83 20.85 -30.73
N CYS A 78 -9.54 20.54 -30.88
CA CYS A 78 -8.87 19.49 -30.13
C CYS A 78 -7.75 20.00 -29.22
N GLY A 79 -7.41 21.29 -29.27
CA GLY A 79 -6.39 21.90 -28.42
C GLY A 79 -4.95 21.49 -28.74
N VAL A 80 -4.72 20.76 -29.84
CA VAL A 80 -3.38 20.28 -30.26
C VAL A 80 -2.71 21.29 -31.12
N GLU A 81 -1.46 21.62 -30.80
CA GLU A 81 -0.63 22.50 -31.63
C GLU A 81 -0.14 21.76 -32.88
N VAL A 82 -0.23 22.42 -34.04
CA VAL A 82 0.26 21.89 -35.30
C VAL A 82 1.75 22.08 -35.42
N THR A 83 2.51 21.07 -35.10
CA THR A 83 3.98 21.05 -35.10
C THR A 83 4.52 19.68 -35.53
N LYS A 84 5.83 19.52 -35.52
CA LYS A 84 6.45 18.22 -35.80
C LYS A 84 6.20 17.25 -34.63
N SER A 85 6.02 15.99 -34.92
CA SER A 85 5.84 14.93 -33.91
C SER A 85 7.06 14.74 -32.99
N ARG A 86 8.26 15.17 -33.44
CA ARG A 86 9.50 15.12 -32.66
C ARG A 86 9.38 15.85 -31.32
N VAL A 87 8.56 16.91 -31.22
CA VAL A 87 8.37 17.67 -29.99
C VAL A 87 7.83 16.79 -28.82
N ARG A 88 7.22 15.65 -29.12
CA ARG A 88 6.79 14.67 -28.12
C ARG A 88 7.93 14.08 -27.31
N ARG A 89 9.15 14.11 -27.81
CA ARG A 89 10.37 13.67 -27.10
C ARG A 89 11.02 14.77 -26.26
N GLU A 90 10.59 16.00 -26.45
CA GLU A 90 11.18 17.20 -25.84
C GLU A 90 10.27 17.82 -24.79
N ARG A 91 8.95 17.74 -25.00
CA ARG A 91 7.95 18.34 -24.11
C ARG A 91 7.75 17.52 -22.85
N MET A 92 7.71 18.22 -21.74
CA MET A 92 7.42 17.67 -20.42
C MET A 92 5.97 18.00 -20.03
N GLY A 93 5.33 17.08 -19.33
CA GLY A 93 4.09 17.29 -18.60
C GLY A 93 4.33 17.05 -17.13
N HIS A 94 3.37 17.40 -16.28
CA HIS A 94 3.45 17.14 -14.85
C HIS A 94 2.19 16.46 -14.34
N ILE A 95 2.28 15.87 -13.16
CA ILE A 95 1.19 15.28 -12.43
C ILE A 95 1.16 15.96 -11.07
N GLU A 96 0.03 16.58 -10.72
CA GLU A 96 -0.18 17.10 -9.37
C GLU A 96 -0.51 15.94 -8.44
N LEU A 97 0.29 15.79 -7.40
CA LEU A 97 0.09 14.73 -6.41
C LEU A 97 -0.94 15.19 -5.37
N ALA A 98 -1.82 14.26 -4.94
CA ALA A 98 -2.83 14.52 -3.90
C ALA A 98 -2.20 14.80 -2.52
N ALA A 99 -1.00 14.27 -2.27
CA ALA A 99 -0.23 14.45 -1.05
C ALA A 99 1.27 14.50 -1.36
N PRO A 100 2.09 15.15 -0.51
CA PRO A 100 3.55 15.10 -0.65
C PRO A 100 4.07 13.67 -0.63
N VAL A 101 5.01 13.36 -1.51
CA VAL A 101 5.65 12.04 -1.61
C VAL A 101 7.15 12.18 -1.37
N THR A 102 7.71 11.24 -0.64
CA THR A 102 9.14 11.20 -0.34
C THR A 102 9.96 10.96 -1.60
N HIS A 103 10.98 11.80 -1.83
CA HIS A 103 11.88 11.64 -2.96
C HIS A 103 12.73 10.37 -2.81
N ILE A 104 12.81 9.59 -3.88
CA ILE A 104 13.48 8.28 -3.91
C ILE A 104 14.97 8.34 -3.51
N TRP A 105 15.69 9.42 -3.82
CA TRP A 105 17.11 9.56 -3.50
C TRP A 105 17.38 9.59 -2.00
N PHE A 106 16.44 10.10 -1.20
CA PHE A 106 16.59 10.15 0.25
C PHE A 106 16.13 8.85 0.92
N PHE A 107 15.33 8.06 0.24
CA PHE A 107 14.77 6.81 0.76
C PHE A 107 15.56 5.57 0.34
N LYS A 108 15.74 5.33 -0.97
CA LYS A 108 16.36 4.11 -1.53
C LYS A 108 17.89 4.17 -1.67
N GLY A 109 18.52 5.28 -1.32
CA GLY A 109 19.98 5.36 -1.26
C GLY A 109 20.58 4.35 -0.27
N VAL A 110 21.80 3.89 -0.53
CA VAL A 110 22.56 3.07 0.42
C VAL A 110 23.79 3.88 0.86
N PRO A 111 23.85 4.31 2.12
CA PRO A 111 22.85 4.21 3.18
C PRO A 111 21.62 5.12 2.98
N SER A 112 20.44 4.72 3.50
CA SER A 112 19.24 5.55 3.46
C SER A 112 19.41 6.79 4.34
N ARG A 113 19.35 7.98 3.75
CA ARG A 113 19.50 9.24 4.51
C ARG A 113 18.35 9.45 5.49
N LEU A 114 17.11 9.14 5.07
CA LEU A 114 15.95 9.23 5.95
C LEU A 114 15.99 8.19 7.06
N GLY A 115 16.40 6.95 6.76
CA GLY A 115 16.57 5.92 7.77
C GLY A 115 17.54 6.33 8.87
N TYR A 116 18.67 6.96 8.51
CA TYR A 116 19.63 7.47 9.48
C TYR A 116 19.10 8.64 10.30
N LEU A 117 18.42 9.60 9.66
CA LEU A 117 17.91 10.79 10.37
C LEU A 117 16.80 10.44 11.35
N LEU A 118 16.00 9.44 11.05
CA LEU A 118 14.86 9.03 11.87
C LEU A 118 15.14 7.82 12.76
N ASP A 119 16.34 7.22 12.62
CA ASP A 119 16.71 5.96 13.30
C ASP A 119 15.69 4.83 13.08
N ILE A 120 15.18 4.74 11.85
CA ILE A 120 14.16 3.75 11.46
C ILE A 120 14.75 2.78 10.44
N ALA A 121 14.51 1.49 10.65
CA ALA A 121 14.93 0.46 9.71
C ALA A 121 14.27 0.67 8.33
N PRO A 122 14.99 0.43 7.20
CA PRO A 122 14.46 0.68 5.86
C PRO A 122 13.14 -0.02 5.55
N LYS A 123 12.93 -1.23 6.10
CA LYS A 123 11.68 -1.99 5.93
C LYS A 123 10.48 -1.32 6.62
N ASP A 124 10.69 -0.74 7.79
CA ASP A 124 9.64 -0.07 8.54
C ASP A 124 9.36 1.31 7.97
N LEU A 125 10.41 2.02 7.55
CA LEU A 125 10.28 3.26 6.80
C LEU A 125 9.48 3.06 5.48
N GLU A 126 9.71 1.96 4.78
CA GLU A 126 8.93 1.60 3.58
C GLU A 126 7.44 1.44 3.88
N LYS A 127 7.09 0.77 4.97
CA LYS A 127 5.68 0.63 5.40
C LYS A 127 5.02 1.98 5.67
N VAL A 128 5.73 2.90 6.30
CA VAL A 128 5.22 4.25 6.59
C VAL A 128 5.04 5.05 5.30
N ILE A 129 6.02 5.04 4.40
CA ILE A 129 5.98 5.78 3.13
C ILE A 129 4.84 5.28 2.22
N TYR A 130 4.57 3.97 2.20
CA TYR A 130 3.49 3.36 1.42
C TYR A 130 2.15 3.26 2.18
N PHE A 131 1.99 3.99 3.27
CA PHE A 131 0.75 4.03 4.08
C PHE A 131 0.31 2.69 4.66
N ALA A 132 1.23 1.74 4.82
CA ALA A 132 0.97 0.44 5.45
C ALA A 132 1.13 0.45 6.98
N ALA A 133 1.75 1.50 7.53
CA ALA A 133 1.94 1.70 8.96
C ALA A 133 1.97 3.20 9.29
N TYR A 134 1.73 3.51 10.55
CA TYR A 134 1.89 4.86 11.10
C TYR A 134 3.20 4.97 11.85
N MET A 135 3.79 6.15 11.81
CA MET A 135 4.93 6.53 12.64
C MET A 135 4.43 7.32 13.85
N VAL A 136 4.82 6.89 15.04
CA VAL A 136 4.50 7.63 16.26
C VAL A 136 5.44 8.82 16.37
N THR A 137 4.88 10.03 16.38
CA THR A 137 5.63 11.29 16.42
C THR A 137 5.68 11.90 17.82
N SER A 138 4.69 11.62 18.65
CA SER A 138 4.60 12.09 20.03
C SER A 138 3.76 11.12 20.85
N VAL A 139 4.05 11.02 22.12
CA VAL A 139 3.28 10.24 23.10
C VAL A 139 2.97 11.16 24.26
N ASP A 140 1.70 11.30 24.61
CA ASP A 140 1.25 11.96 25.83
C ASP A 140 1.42 11.01 27.01
N GLU A 141 2.49 11.21 27.76
CA GLU A 141 2.87 10.35 28.89
C GLU A 141 1.89 10.50 30.07
N GLU A 142 1.33 11.67 30.28
CA GLU A 142 0.38 11.92 31.38
C GLU A 142 -0.95 11.20 31.09
N GLN A 143 -1.47 11.37 29.89
CA GLN A 143 -2.69 10.67 29.49
C GLN A 143 -2.49 9.16 29.48
N ARG A 144 -1.36 8.69 28.94
CA ARG A 144 -1.02 7.27 28.94
C ARG A 144 -0.99 6.69 30.36
N HIS A 145 -0.40 7.41 31.32
CA HIS A 145 -0.36 6.97 32.72
C HIS A 145 -1.75 6.88 33.34
N ASN A 146 -2.62 7.82 33.00
CA ASN A 146 -4.01 7.84 33.51
C ASN A 146 -4.88 6.74 32.88
N ASP A 147 -4.71 6.46 31.60
CA ASP A 147 -5.51 5.49 30.86
C ASP A 147 -5.02 4.03 31.05
N LEU A 148 -3.77 3.84 31.47
CA LEU A 148 -3.15 2.51 31.61
C LEU A 148 -3.89 1.55 32.56
N PRO A 149 -4.39 1.99 33.73
CA PRO A 149 -5.16 1.11 34.63
C PRO A 149 -6.45 0.60 34.00
N ASP A 150 -7.23 1.49 33.38
CA ASP A 150 -8.51 1.13 32.75
C ASP A 150 -8.30 0.17 31.56
N LEU A 151 -7.28 0.44 30.73
CA LEU A 151 -6.88 -0.44 29.64
C LEU A 151 -6.37 -1.79 30.14
N GLN A 152 -5.70 -1.85 31.28
CA GLN A 152 -5.26 -3.11 31.90
C GLN A 152 -6.46 -3.96 32.32
N ASP A 153 -7.48 -3.35 32.95
CA ASP A 153 -8.69 -4.03 33.39
C ASP A 153 -9.50 -4.56 32.19
N GLU A 154 -9.63 -3.76 31.11
CA GLU A 154 -10.27 -4.22 29.86
C GLU A 154 -9.52 -5.39 29.24
N PHE A 155 -8.20 -5.31 29.23
CA PHE A 155 -7.31 -6.33 28.69
C PHE A 155 -7.41 -7.64 29.46
N ASP A 156 -7.33 -7.57 30.78
CA ASP A 156 -7.47 -8.76 31.67
C ASP A 156 -8.86 -9.38 31.51
N THR A 157 -9.89 -8.57 31.34
CA THR A 157 -11.26 -9.04 31.08
C THR A 157 -11.33 -9.79 29.74
N GLU A 158 -10.72 -9.28 28.68
CA GLU A 158 -10.73 -9.94 27.36
C GLU A 158 -9.93 -11.25 27.36
N ILE A 159 -8.77 -11.29 28.04
CA ILE A 159 -8.02 -12.53 28.25
C ILE A 159 -8.87 -13.55 29.01
N GLY A 160 -9.57 -13.12 30.07
CA GLY A 160 -10.48 -13.97 30.86
C GLY A 160 -11.63 -14.51 29.99
N ASN A 161 -12.17 -13.68 29.09
CA ASN A 161 -13.21 -14.09 28.14
C ASN A 161 -12.70 -15.10 27.11
N MET A 162 -11.49 -14.89 26.60
CA MET A 162 -10.85 -15.84 25.67
C MET A 162 -10.58 -17.20 26.37
N ALA A 163 -10.12 -17.19 27.62
CA ALA A 163 -9.90 -18.40 28.39
C ALA A 163 -11.21 -19.16 28.60
N LYS A 164 -12.30 -18.47 28.97
CA LYS A 164 -13.63 -19.08 29.13
C LYS A 164 -14.14 -19.67 27.81
N ARG A 165 -13.98 -18.97 26.69
CA ARG A 165 -14.36 -19.47 25.35
C ARG A 165 -13.57 -20.75 25.01
N ARG A 166 -12.26 -20.75 25.28
CA ARG A 166 -11.40 -21.92 25.08
C ARG A 166 -11.92 -23.11 25.89
N ASP A 167 -12.15 -22.91 27.18
CA ASP A 167 -12.55 -23.98 28.09
C ASP A 167 -13.93 -24.53 27.71
N ASN A 168 -14.89 -23.68 27.36
CA ASN A 168 -16.20 -24.06 26.84
C ASN A 168 -16.11 -24.87 25.53
N GLU A 169 -15.22 -24.49 24.61
CA GLU A 169 -15.05 -25.21 23.35
C GLU A 169 -14.42 -26.59 23.58
N ILE A 170 -13.47 -26.70 24.50
CA ILE A 170 -12.87 -27.97 24.93
C ILE A 170 -13.91 -28.87 25.59
N GLU A 171 -14.72 -28.33 26.50
CA GLU A 171 -15.77 -29.08 27.19
C GLU A 171 -16.85 -29.59 26.23
N ASN A 172 -17.29 -28.75 25.31
CA ASN A 172 -18.22 -29.15 24.27
C ASN A 172 -17.65 -30.27 23.39
N ARG A 173 -16.34 -30.20 23.03
CA ARG A 173 -15.68 -31.26 22.29
C ARG A 173 -15.58 -32.56 23.08
N ALA A 174 -15.22 -32.47 24.37
CA ALA A 174 -15.15 -33.62 25.26
C ALA A 174 -16.51 -34.31 25.42
N ARG A 175 -17.59 -33.54 25.63
CA ARG A 175 -18.95 -34.10 25.74
C ARG A 175 -19.37 -34.80 24.43
N LYS A 176 -19.08 -34.22 23.28
CA LYS A 176 -19.38 -34.83 21.99
C LYS A 176 -18.63 -36.15 21.78
N VAL A 177 -17.39 -36.23 22.25
CA VAL A 177 -16.60 -37.47 22.18
C VAL A 177 -17.18 -38.55 23.13
N GLU A 178 -17.67 -38.17 24.28
CA GLU A 178 -18.35 -39.09 25.19
C GLU A 178 -19.65 -39.66 24.59
N GLU A 179 -20.45 -38.80 23.93
CA GLU A 179 -21.64 -39.21 23.18
C GLU A 179 -21.28 -40.18 22.03
N ASP A 180 -20.25 -39.86 21.23
CA ASP A 180 -19.78 -40.72 20.14
C ASP A 180 -19.25 -42.09 20.67
N LEU A 181 -18.55 -42.06 21.81
CA LEU A 181 -18.07 -43.30 22.46
C LEU A 181 -19.23 -44.16 22.98
N ALA A 182 -20.26 -43.57 23.57
CA ALA A 182 -21.44 -44.26 24.03
C ALA A 182 -22.20 -44.91 22.86
N GLN A 183 -22.29 -44.24 21.75
CA GLN A 183 -22.89 -44.80 20.50
C GLN A 183 -22.10 -46.02 20.00
N LEU A 184 -20.77 -45.94 19.91
CA LEU A 184 -19.92 -47.09 19.54
C LEU A 184 -20.06 -48.28 20.47
N GLU A 185 -20.25 -48.03 21.79
CA GLU A 185 -20.49 -49.11 22.78
C GLU A 185 -21.87 -49.77 22.57
N ALA A 186 -22.88 -49.00 22.22
CA ALA A 186 -24.23 -49.49 21.92
C ALA A 186 -24.27 -50.34 20.63
N GLU A 187 -23.44 -50.00 19.65
CA GLU A 187 -23.29 -50.72 18.39
C GLU A 187 -22.43 -51.99 18.50
N GLY A 188 -21.88 -52.28 19.66
CA GLY A 188 -21.07 -53.48 19.91
C GLY A 188 -19.59 -53.37 19.49
N GLU A 189 -19.17 -52.22 18.95
CA GLU A 189 -17.80 -51.92 18.51
C GLU A 189 -16.95 -51.23 19.61
N GLY A 190 -17.42 -51.21 20.86
CA GLY A 190 -16.80 -50.46 21.98
C GLY A 190 -15.39 -50.91 22.41
N ARG A 191 -14.87 -52.01 21.85
CA ARG A 191 -13.51 -52.56 22.14
C ARG A 191 -12.74 -52.77 20.85
N GLY A 192 -12.03 -51.73 20.41
CA GLY A 192 -11.22 -51.90 19.19
C GLY A 192 -10.50 -50.66 18.70
N PRO A 193 -9.86 -50.73 17.54
CA PRO A 193 -9.10 -49.63 16.96
C PRO A 193 -9.93 -48.36 16.66
N ALA A 194 -11.27 -48.51 16.53
CA ALA A 194 -12.18 -47.38 16.33
C ALA A 194 -12.23 -46.45 17.54
N ARG A 195 -12.35 -47.00 18.74
CA ARG A 195 -12.31 -46.24 19.99
C ARG A 195 -11.00 -45.49 20.22
N THR A 196 -9.86 -46.16 19.93
CA THR A 196 -8.54 -45.52 20.02
C THR A 196 -8.38 -44.39 19.04
N LYS A 197 -8.86 -44.58 17.81
CA LYS A 197 -8.82 -43.56 16.75
C LYS A 197 -9.66 -42.33 17.14
N LEU A 198 -10.84 -42.52 17.71
CA LEU A 198 -11.74 -41.44 18.14
C LEU A 198 -11.09 -40.63 19.29
N ARG A 199 -10.53 -41.32 20.30
CA ARG A 199 -9.84 -40.67 21.44
C ARG A 199 -8.63 -39.87 20.97
N ASN A 200 -7.77 -40.46 20.17
CA ASN A 200 -6.58 -39.79 19.64
C ASN A 200 -6.94 -38.61 18.71
N GLY A 201 -8.05 -38.70 17.98
CA GLY A 201 -8.59 -37.60 17.20
C GLY A 201 -9.06 -36.44 18.10
N ALA A 202 -9.83 -36.78 19.14
CA ALA A 202 -10.33 -35.78 20.10
C ALA A 202 -9.19 -35.06 20.86
N GLU A 203 -8.17 -35.79 21.26
CA GLU A 203 -7.00 -35.20 21.94
C GLU A 203 -6.26 -34.23 21.04
N ARG A 204 -6.12 -34.56 19.76
CA ARG A 204 -5.53 -33.65 18.78
C ARG A 204 -6.37 -32.40 18.57
N ASP A 205 -7.69 -32.56 18.47
CA ASP A 205 -8.61 -31.44 18.29
C ASP A 205 -8.58 -30.50 19.49
N MET A 206 -8.61 -31.07 20.72
CA MET A 206 -8.53 -30.28 21.96
C MET A 206 -7.16 -29.59 22.11
N ALA A 207 -6.07 -30.24 21.69
CA ALA A 207 -4.74 -29.62 21.67
C ALA A 207 -4.68 -28.46 20.66
N ALA A 208 -5.27 -28.64 19.47
CA ALA A 208 -5.34 -27.59 18.46
C ALA A 208 -6.19 -26.39 18.93
N ILE A 209 -7.31 -26.63 19.63
CA ILE A 209 -8.11 -25.56 20.24
C ILE A 209 -7.28 -24.78 21.27
N ARG A 210 -6.60 -25.47 22.18
CA ARG A 210 -5.73 -24.81 23.19
C ARG A 210 -4.68 -23.94 22.49
N GLN A 211 -3.93 -24.52 21.57
CA GLN A 211 -2.87 -23.80 20.87
C GLN A 211 -3.39 -22.55 20.16
N ARG A 212 -4.54 -22.64 19.49
CA ARG A 212 -5.16 -21.49 18.80
C ARG A 212 -5.46 -20.33 19.75
N TYR A 213 -6.04 -20.60 20.91
CA TYR A 213 -6.34 -19.59 21.91
C TYR A 213 -5.09 -19.05 22.61
N ASP A 214 -4.13 -19.93 22.91
CA ASP A 214 -2.85 -19.52 23.50
C ASP A 214 -2.07 -18.61 22.56
N ASP A 215 -2.05 -18.89 21.24
CA ASP A 215 -1.45 -18.03 20.23
C ASP A 215 -2.15 -16.66 20.14
N GLN A 216 -3.48 -16.62 20.28
CA GLN A 216 -4.24 -15.37 20.30
C GLN A 216 -3.93 -14.55 21.55
N ILE A 217 -3.91 -15.16 22.72
CA ILE A 217 -3.57 -14.52 23.99
C ILE A 217 -2.12 -13.99 23.93
N GLN A 218 -1.19 -14.75 23.39
CA GLN A 218 0.19 -14.33 23.25
C GLN A 218 0.33 -13.11 22.32
N ARG A 219 -0.41 -13.07 21.22
CA ARG A 219 -0.44 -11.90 20.32
C ARG A 219 -1.02 -10.68 21.02
N LEU A 220 -2.08 -10.83 21.78
CA LEU A 220 -2.70 -9.76 22.52
C LEU A 220 -1.75 -9.21 23.59
N ASN A 221 -1.08 -10.07 24.35
CA ASN A 221 -0.02 -9.68 25.29
C ASN A 221 1.09 -8.88 24.61
N ALA A 222 1.58 -9.35 23.47
CA ALA A 222 2.64 -8.67 22.71
C ALA A 222 2.22 -7.27 22.22
N VAL A 223 0.95 -7.09 21.86
CA VAL A 223 0.41 -5.77 21.47
C VAL A 223 0.35 -4.84 22.70
N PHE A 224 -0.12 -5.33 23.84
CA PHE A 224 -0.23 -4.55 25.05
C PHE A 224 1.14 -4.13 25.60
N ASP A 225 2.12 -5.04 25.57
CA ASP A 225 3.50 -4.73 25.98
C ASP A 225 4.14 -3.66 25.08
N ARG A 226 3.84 -3.73 23.78
CA ARG A 226 4.26 -2.66 22.85
C ARG A 226 3.60 -1.33 23.17
N PHE A 227 2.32 -1.33 23.50
CA PHE A 227 1.62 -0.10 23.89
C PHE A 227 2.25 0.53 25.14
N LYS A 228 2.56 -0.29 26.17
CA LYS A 228 3.25 0.16 27.39
C LYS A 228 4.63 0.76 27.11
N SER A 229 5.35 0.22 26.14
CA SER A 229 6.72 0.62 25.78
C SER A 229 6.81 1.60 24.62
N LEU A 230 5.67 2.11 24.12
CA LEU A 230 5.60 3.01 22.97
C LEU A 230 6.41 4.29 23.23
N LYS A 231 7.31 4.59 22.32
CA LYS A 231 8.14 5.83 22.33
C LYS A 231 8.01 6.50 20.98
N PRO A 232 8.11 7.84 20.93
CA PRO A 232 8.19 8.58 19.68
C PRO A 232 9.43 8.24 18.88
#